data_ad429ef4aa947089f4ddb92dccdddd43
#
_entry.id   ad429ef4aa947089f4ddb92dccdddd43
#
_cell.length_a   1.000
_cell.length_b   1.000
_cell.length_c   1.000
_cell.angle_alpha   90.00
_cell.angle_beta   90.00
_cell.angle_gamma   90.00
#
_symmetry.space_group_name_H-M   'P 1'
#
loop_
_entity.id
_entity.type
_entity.pdbx_description
1 polymer ?
#
loop_
_entity_poly.entity_id
_entity_poly.type
_entity_poly.pdbx_seq_one_letter_code
_entity_poly.pdbx_strand_id
1 'polypeptide(L)'
;MMHLYHSSSDRINKLITRAYSTSFSLGILGLNRSLRDPIYGIYGFVRVADEIVDTFHGFDKDTLLKRFWKDTHLALDEGVSTNPVLHSFQRVVNTYQIDRSLIDTFLASMEMDLDDRTYSQAEYEKYILGSAEVVGLMCLKVFVGGNQAKYEELTPFAMKLGSAFQKINFLRDVSADFNTLGRTYFPNVDLTAFDDDAKRAIEEDIAVDFRMGYEGILRLPKGARFGVYIAYMYYYALFQKIMRTPST
;
A
#
# COMPACT_ATOMS: atom_id res chain seq x y z
N MET A 1 -22.35 8.89 22.66
CA MET A 1 -21.01 9.51 22.85
C MET A 1 -19.95 8.85 21.96
N MET A 2 -19.86 7.52 21.86
CA MET A 2 -18.89 6.83 20.95
C MET A 2 -19.01 7.21 19.48
N HIS A 3 -20.21 7.52 18.98
CA HIS A 3 -20.43 7.94 17.59
C HIS A 3 -19.59 9.18 17.20
N LEU A 4 -19.43 10.16 18.11
CA LEU A 4 -18.59 11.34 17.87
C LEU A 4 -17.12 10.95 17.71
N TYR A 5 -16.62 10.05 18.59
CA TYR A 5 -15.24 9.58 18.51
C TYR A 5 -14.98 8.76 17.22
N HIS A 6 -15.91 7.88 16.84
CA HIS A 6 -15.83 7.16 15.56
C HIS A 6 -15.73 8.14 14.37
N SER A 7 -16.67 9.08 14.28
CA SER A 7 -16.69 10.06 13.20
C SER A 7 -15.44 10.95 13.17
N SER A 8 -14.91 11.34 14.34
CA SER A 8 -13.68 12.15 14.42
C SER A 8 -12.47 11.35 13.94
N SER A 9 -12.36 10.08 14.34
CA SER A 9 -11.29 9.18 13.91
C SER A 9 -11.31 8.94 12.40
N ASP A 10 -12.48 8.73 11.80
CA ASP A 10 -12.64 8.58 10.36
C ASP A 10 -12.23 9.86 9.60
N ARG A 11 -12.56 11.05 10.16
CA ARG A 11 -12.14 12.34 9.59
C ARG A 11 -10.62 12.54 9.64
N ILE A 12 -9.95 12.10 10.68
CA ILE A 12 -8.49 12.18 10.80
C ILE A 12 -7.83 11.33 9.72
N ASN A 13 -8.26 10.08 9.52
CA ASN A 13 -7.73 9.23 8.45
C ASN A 13 -7.97 9.81 7.05
N LYS A 14 -9.15 10.40 6.84
CA LYS A 14 -9.43 11.10 5.59
C LYS A 14 -8.53 12.33 5.39
N LEU A 15 -8.23 13.09 6.45
CA LEU A 15 -7.31 14.22 6.40
C LEU A 15 -5.91 13.77 6.04
N ILE A 16 -5.38 12.73 6.72
CA ILE A 16 -4.10 12.13 6.43
C ILE A 16 -4.03 11.72 4.95
N THR A 17 -4.99 10.92 4.48
CA THR A 17 -5.00 10.46 3.09
C THR A 17 -4.93 11.62 2.10
N ARG A 18 -5.70 12.68 2.32
CA ARG A 18 -5.74 13.84 1.42
C ARG A 18 -4.47 14.69 1.45
N ALA A 19 -3.80 14.74 2.59
CA ALA A 19 -2.54 15.45 2.73
C ALA A 19 -1.39 14.75 1.99
N TYR A 20 -1.39 13.42 2.00
CA TYR A 20 -0.26 12.62 1.50
C TYR A 20 -0.44 12.05 0.08
N SER A 21 -1.67 11.89 -0.41
CA SER A 21 -1.90 11.28 -1.72
C SER A 21 -3.06 11.88 -2.50
N THR A 22 -2.72 12.50 -3.61
CA THR A 22 -3.73 12.98 -4.58
C THR A 22 -4.36 11.81 -5.35
N SER A 23 -3.55 10.85 -5.81
CA SER A 23 -4.00 9.72 -6.64
C SER A 23 -4.96 8.81 -5.89
N PHE A 24 -4.60 8.39 -4.67
CA PHE A 24 -5.48 7.56 -3.85
C PHE A 24 -6.72 8.33 -3.39
N SER A 25 -6.59 9.62 -3.08
CA SER A 25 -7.75 10.46 -2.75
C SER A 25 -8.77 10.52 -3.88
N LEU A 26 -8.34 10.65 -5.13
CA LEU A 26 -9.22 10.62 -6.30
C LEU A 26 -9.85 9.24 -6.51
N GLY A 27 -9.07 8.17 -6.36
CA GLY A 27 -9.57 6.80 -6.41
C GLY A 27 -10.66 6.55 -5.37
N ILE A 28 -10.44 6.95 -4.12
CA ILE A 28 -11.42 6.79 -3.03
C ILE A 28 -12.70 7.58 -3.31
N LEU A 29 -12.62 8.77 -3.91
CA LEU A 29 -13.80 9.53 -4.31
C LEU A 29 -14.63 8.83 -5.38
N GLY A 30 -14.03 7.98 -6.21
CA GLY A 30 -14.69 7.14 -7.20
C GLY A 30 -15.40 5.91 -6.62
N LEU A 31 -15.13 5.56 -5.36
CA LEU A 31 -15.80 4.44 -4.68
C LEU A 31 -17.23 4.82 -4.24
N ASN A 32 -18.08 3.81 -4.06
CA ASN A 32 -19.35 3.99 -3.36
C ASN A 32 -19.10 4.61 -1.97
N ARG A 33 -20.00 5.47 -1.52
CA ARG A 33 -19.87 6.21 -0.25
C ARG A 33 -19.60 5.31 0.96
N SER A 34 -20.25 4.14 1.01
CA SER A 34 -20.08 3.17 2.10
C SER A 34 -18.68 2.55 2.18
N LEU A 35 -17.90 2.56 1.09
CA LEU A 35 -16.56 2.00 1.03
C LEU A 35 -15.47 3.03 1.36
N ARG A 36 -15.79 4.34 1.30
CA ARG A 36 -14.77 5.41 1.40
C ARG A 36 -14.11 5.47 2.77
N ASP A 37 -14.90 5.53 3.84
CA ASP A 37 -14.36 5.65 5.19
C ASP A 37 -13.54 4.41 5.60
N PRO A 38 -13.96 3.15 5.30
CA PRO A 38 -13.11 1.98 5.48
C PRO A 38 -11.76 2.07 4.75
N ILE A 39 -11.74 2.52 3.49
CA ILE A 39 -10.48 2.66 2.74
C ILE A 39 -9.61 3.80 3.28
N TYR A 40 -10.21 4.91 3.74
CA TYR A 40 -9.45 5.93 4.47
C TYR A 40 -8.84 5.38 5.77
N GLY A 41 -9.54 4.48 6.47
CA GLY A 41 -9.04 3.80 7.67
C GLY A 41 -7.79 2.95 7.38
N ILE A 42 -7.82 2.14 6.33
CA ILE A 42 -6.66 1.34 5.87
C ILE A 42 -5.51 2.26 5.47
N TYR A 43 -5.77 3.27 4.62
CA TYR A 43 -4.72 4.18 4.16
C TYR A 43 -4.07 4.96 5.31
N GLY A 44 -4.86 5.45 6.25
CA GLY A 44 -4.32 6.18 7.41
C GLY A 44 -3.39 5.33 8.26
N PHE A 45 -3.75 4.06 8.49
CA PHE A 45 -2.90 3.09 9.18
C PHE A 45 -1.58 2.87 8.43
N VAL A 46 -1.66 2.54 7.14
CA VAL A 46 -0.49 2.32 6.28
C VAL A 46 0.40 3.56 6.29
N ARG A 47 -0.16 4.75 6.07
CA ARG A 47 0.63 5.98 5.98
C ARG A 47 1.34 6.36 7.28
N VAL A 48 0.72 6.13 8.45
CA VAL A 48 1.39 6.43 9.72
C VAL A 48 2.54 5.47 9.99
N ALA A 49 2.42 4.19 9.65
CA ALA A 49 3.53 3.25 9.75
C ALA A 49 4.69 3.65 8.82
N ASP A 50 4.39 4.02 7.60
CA ASP A 50 5.32 4.52 6.58
C ASP A 50 6.04 5.82 7.06
N GLU A 51 5.30 6.80 7.64
CA GLU A 51 5.90 8.01 8.22
C GLU A 51 6.91 7.71 9.34
N ILE A 52 6.67 6.70 10.16
CA ILE A 52 7.59 6.32 11.23
C ILE A 52 8.95 5.93 10.64
N VAL A 53 8.96 5.15 9.57
CA VAL A 53 10.20 4.61 8.97
C VAL A 53 10.86 5.59 8.01
N ASP A 54 10.09 6.39 7.29
CA ASP A 54 10.63 7.30 6.28
C ASP A 54 11.02 8.67 6.84
N THR A 55 10.18 9.26 7.71
CA THR A 55 10.25 10.70 7.98
C THR A 55 10.81 11.03 9.36
N PHE A 56 10.67 10.17 10.37
CA PHE A 56 11.03 10.49 11.75
C PHE A 56 12.55 10.42 11.99
N HIS A 57 13.31 11.17 11.19
CA HIS A 57 14.75 11.27 11.37
C HIS A 57 15.08 11.94 12.72
N GLY A 58 16.07 11.37 13.43
CA GLY A 58 16.47 11.84 14.76
C GLY A 58 15.66 11.27 15.94
N PHE A 59 14.66 10.43 15.65
CA PHE A 59 13.93 9.65 16.65
C PHE A 59 14.28 8.16 16.56
N ASP A 60 14.02 7.42 17.64
CA ASP A 60 14.16 5.96 17.69
C ASP A 60 12.99 5.30 16.93
N LYS A 61 13.17 5.16 15.61
CA LYS A 61 12.16 4.63 14.68
C LYS A 61 11.78 3.18 15.03
N ASP A 62 12.76 2.36 15.44
CA ASP A 62 12.53 0.96 15.83
C ASP A 62 11.58 0.86 17.03
N THR A 63 11.88 1.61 18.09
CA THR A 63 10.99 1.68 19.28
C THR A 63 9.62 2.21 18.91
N LEU A 64 9.52 3.24 18.03
CA LEU A 64 8.25 3.82 17.62
C LEU A 64 7.41 2.83 16.79
N LEU A 65 8.03 2.11 15.85
CA LEU A 65 7.36 1.10 15.03
C LEU A 65 6.86 -0.07 15.88
N LYS A 66 7.68 -0.59 16.78
CA LYS A 66 7.30 -1.68 17.71
C LYS A 66 6.14 -1.28 18.61
N ARG A 67 6.13 -0.01 19.09
CA ARG A 67 5.00 0.54 19.85
C ARG A 67 3.74 0.61 18.99
N PHE A 68 3.84 1.14 17.78
CA PHE A 68 2.71 1.23 16.85
C PHE A 68 2.14 -0.15 16.53
N TRP A 69 3.00 -1.15 16.32
CA TRP A 69 2.60 -2.55 16.10
C TRP A 69 1.84 -3.11 17.30
N LYS A 70 2.42 -2.98 18.49
CA LYS A 70 1.77 -3.41 19.74
C LYS A 70 0.41 -2.73 19.95
N ASP A 71 0.35 -1.40 19.78
CA ASP A 71 -0.89 -0.62 19.93
C ASP A 71 -1.94 -1.00 18.89
N THR A 72 -1.52 -1.44 17.70
CA THR A 72 -2.40 -1.98 16.67
C THR A 72 -3.09 -3.25 17.16
N HIS A 73 -2.32 -4.22 17.67
CA HIS A 73 -2.91 -5.45 18.21
C HIS A 73 -3.82 -5.20 19.41
N LEU A 74 -3.42 -4.33 20.32
CA LEU A 74 -4.27 -3.93 21.45
C LEU A 74 -5.60 -3.32 20.97
N ALA A 75 -5.55 -2.43 19.97
CA ALA A 75 -6.74 -1.84 19.39
C ALA A 75 -7.68 -2.89 18.78
N LEU A 76 -7.12 -3.93 18.12
CA LEU A 76 -7.88 -5.03 17.53
C LEU A 76 -8.54 -5.92 18.58
N ASP A 77 -7.83 -6.18 19.68
CA ASP A 77 -8.32 -7.05 20.78
C ASP A 77 -9.38 -6.35 21.63
N GLU A 78 -9.16 -5.07 21.95
CA GLU A 78 -10.04 -4.29 22.80
C GLU A 78 -11.25 -3.69 22.03
N GLY A 79 -11.18 -3.61 20.71
CA GLY A 79 -12.19 -2.97 19.85
C GLY A 79 -12.24 -1.45 20.00
N VAL A 80 -11.24 -0.84 20.66
CA VAL A 80 -11.11 0.59 20.89
C VAL A 80 -9.64 0.99 20.96
N SER A 81 -9.32 2.25 20.61
CA SER A 81 -7.99 2.81 20.80
C SER A 81 -8.10 4.29 21.09
N THR A 82 -7.19 4.82 21.93
CA THR A 82 -7.01 6.27 22.14
C THR A 82 -6.29 6.93 20.97
N ASN A 83 -5.59 6.16 20.13
CA ASN A 83 -5.06 6.63 18.87
C ASN A 83 -6.18 6.62 17.82
N PRO A 84 -6.61 7.77 17.28
CA PRO A 84 -7.75 7.84 16.37
C PRO A 84 -7.51 7.11 15.04
N VAL A 85 -6.26 7.01 14.57
CA VAL A 85 -5.92 6.26 13.36
C VAL A 85 -6.17 4.78 13.59
N LEU A 86 -5.64 4.22 14.68
CA LEU A 86 -5.82 2.83 15.04
C LEU A 86 -7.27 2.53 15.42
N HIS A 87 -7.97 3.50 16.02
CA HIS A 87 -9.40 3.34 16.35
C HIS A 87 -10.27 3.15 15.09
N SER A 88 -10.05 3.95 14.06
CA SER A 88 -10.77 3.77 12.78
C SER A 88 -10.33 2.48 12.09
N PHE A 89 -9.04 2.18 12.03
CA PHE A 89 -8.50 0.98 11.39
C PHE A 89 -9.02 -0.31 12.02
N GLN A 90 -8.98 -0.45 13.36
CA GLN A 90 -9.48 -1.66 14.03
C GLN A 90 -10.96 -1.92 13.74
N ARG A 91 -11.78 -0.86 13.63
CA ARG A 91 -13.19 -0.99 13.25
C ARG A 91 -13.34 -1.59 11.86
N VAL A 92 -12.50 -1.19 10.92
CA VAL A 92 -12.47 -1.75 9.56
C VAL A 92 -12.07 -3.21 9.60
N VAL A 93 -10.97 -3.53 10.29
CA VAL A 93 -10.46 -4.90 10.41
C VAL A 93 -11.53 -5.83 11.00
N ASN A 94 -12.15 -5.44 12.11
CA ASN A 94 -13.17 -6.23 12.79
C ASN A 94 -14.49 -6.34 11.98
N THR A 95 -14.87 -5.29 11.24
CA THR A 95 -16.08 -5.28 10.43
C THR A 95 -15.95 -6.17 9.19
N TYR A 96 -14.82 -6.10 8.50
CA TYR A 96 -14.58 -6.81 7.23
C TYR A 96 -13.81 -8.11 7.40
N GLN A 97 -13.50 -8.50 8.64
CA GLN A 97 -12.76 -9.72 8.98
C GLN A 97 -11.44 -9.79 8.19
N ILE A 98 -10.67 -8.70 8.27
CA ILE A 98 -9.34 -8.64 7.68
C ILE A 98 -8.41 -9.53 8.51
N ASP A 99 -7.69 -10.42 7.85
CA ASP A 99 -6.77 -11.33 8.52
C ASP A 99 -5.60 -10.55 9.15
N ARG A 100 -5.30 -10.85 10.40
CA ARG A 100 -4.20 -10.22 11.14
C ARG A 100 -2.83 -10.50 10.52
N SER A 101 -2.69 -11.64 9.86
CA SER A 101 -1.46 -11.99 9.15
C SER A 101 -1.12 -10.97 8.04
N LEU A 102 -2.12 -10.36 7.40
CA LEU A 102 -1.88 -9.29 6.41
C LEU A 102 -1.31 -8.04 7.09
N ILE A 103 -1.80 -7.71 8.28
CA ILE A 103 -1.34 -6.56 9.07
C ILE A 103 0.09 -6.78 9.54
N ASP A 104 0.39 -7.98 10.07
CA ASP A 104 1.73 -8.34 10.54
C ASP A 104 2.72 -8.39 9.38
N THR A 105 2.32 -8.91 8.22
CA THR A 105 3.17 -8.93 7.02
C THR A 105 3.49 -7.51 6.53
N PHE A 106 2.51 -6.60 6.59
CA PHE A 106 2.75 -5.19 6.27
C PHE A 106 3.71 -4.53 7.27
N LEU A 107 3.48 -4.68 8.57
CA LEU A 107 4.35 -4.06 9.59
C LEU A 107 5.77 -4.64 9.57
N ALA A 108 5.91 -5.95 9.25
CA ALA A 108 7.22 -6.56 9.06
C ALA A 108 7.96 -6.01 7.81
N SER A 109 7.23 -5.57 6.77
CA SER A 109 7.88 -4.89 5.64
C SER A 109 8.33 -3.48 6.00
N MET A 110 7.62 -2.77 6.87
CA MET A 110 8.06 -1.48 7.41
C MET A 110 9.31 -1.61 8.29
N GLU A 111 9.44 -2.72 9.05
CA GLU A 111 10.67 -3.00 9.80
C GLU A 111 11.87 -3.19 8.88
N MET A 112 11.68 -3.70 7.65
CA MET A 112 12.76 -3.80 6.65
C MET A 112 13.28 -2.44 6.19
N ASP A 113 12.48 -1.37 6.27
CA ASP A 113 12.89 -0.01 5.89
C ASP A 113 13.70 0.72 6.97
N LEU A 114 13.86 0.13 8.16
CA LEU A 114 14.69 0.68 9.22
C LEU A 114 16.20 0.53 8.95
N ASP A 115 16.56 -0.44 8.12
CA ASP A 115 17.94 -0.75 7.77
C ASP A 115 18.25 -0.33 6.33
N ASP A 116 19.40 0.33 6.14
CA ASP A 116 19.93 0.60 4.80
C ASP A 116 20.60 -0.67 4.25
N ARG A 117 19.89 -1.39 3.36
CA ARG A 117 20.41 -2.62 2.77
C ARG A 117 20.01 -2.77 1.30
N THR A 118 20.80 -3.54 0.57
CA THR A 118 20.45 -4.02 -0.75
C THR A 118 19.62 -5.30 -0.60
N TYR A 119 18.51 -5.39 -1.33
CA TYR A 119 17.62 -6.55 -1.27
C TYR A 119 18.11 -7.68 -2.19
N SER A 120 18.16 -8.90 -1.66
CA SER A 120 18.16 -10.12 -2.47
C SER A 120 16.81 -10.28 -3.18
N GLN A 121 16.74 -11.18 -4.18
CA GLN A 121 15.47 -11.47 -4.87
C GLN A 121 14.35 -11.87 -3.89
N ALA A 122 14.65 -12.73 -2.93
CA ALA A 122 13.68 -13.18 -1.93
C ALA A 122 13.22 -12.05 -0.99
N GLU A 123 14.13 -11.15 -0.61
CA GLU A 123 13.80 -9.98 0.22
C GLU A 123 12.97 -8.95 -0.56
N TYR A 124 13.27 -8.75 -1.83
CA TYR A 124 12.47 -7.90 -2.72
C TYR A 124 11.03 -8.41 -2.86
N GLU A 125 10.85 -9.70 -3.13
CA GLU A 125 9.52 -10.31 -3.20
C GLU A 125 8.77 -10.21 -1.87
N LYS A 126 9.47 -10.46 -0.76
CA LYS A 126 8.92 -10.31 0.59
C LYS A 126 8.51 -8.85 0.87
N TYR A 127 9.31 -7.89 0.44
CA TYR A 127 9.02 -6.48 0.62
C TYR A 127 7.79 -6.04 -0.20
N ILE A 128 7.71 -6.42 -1.48
CA ILE A 128 6.54 -6.12 -2.33
C ILE A 128 5.28 -6.76 -1.75
N LEU A 129 5.36 -8.02 -1.31
CA LEU A 129 4.25 -8.70 -0.65
C LEU A 129 3.76 -7.89 0.55
N GLY A 130 4.67 -7.46 1.43
CA GLY A 130 4.33 -6.76 2.67
C GLY A 130 3.89 -5.33 2.45
N SER A 131 4.64 -4.54 1.68
CA SER A 131 4.38 -3.11 1.52
C SER A 131 3.21 -2.77 0.60
N ALA A 132 2.82 -3.67 -0.32
CA ALA A 132 1.82 -3.38 -1.34
C ALA A 132 0.76 -4.45 -1.55
N GLU A 133 1.14 -5.72 -1.73
CA GLU A 133 0.17 -6.77 -2.07
C GLU A 133 -0.83 -7.02 -0.94
N VAL A 134 -0.36 -7.13 0.31
CA VAL A 134 -1.26 -7.32 1.46
C VAL A 134 -2.14 -6.09 1.73
N VAL A 135 -1.67 -4.88 1.39
CA VAL A 135 -2.49 -3.67 1.45
C VAL A 135 -3.63 -3.75 0.43
N GLY A 136 -3.33 -4.22 -0.79
CA GLY A 136 -4.34 -4.53 -1.80
C GLY A 136 -5.36 -5.56 -1.31
N LEU A 137 -4.90 -6.59 -0.59
CA LEU A 137 -5.76 -7.63 -0.02
C LEU A 137 -6.64 -7.11 1.12
N MET A 138 -6.13 -6.24 1.99
CA MET A 138 -6.94 -5.56 3.01
C MET A 138 -8.05 -4.72 2.37
N CYS A 139 -7.73 -3.97 1.32
CA CYS A 139 -8.73 -3.21 0.55
C CYS A 139 -9.74 -4.13 -0.14
N LEU A 140 -9.29 -5.26 -0.69
CA LEU A 140 -10.15 -6.23 -1.35
C LEU A 140 -11.20 -6.80 -0.39
N LYS A 141 -10.86 -7.10 0.88
CA LYS A 141 -11.85 -7.52 1.91
C LYS A 141 -13.00 -6.52 2.03
N VAL A 142 -12.67 -5.23 2.02
CA VAL A 142 -13.67 -4.15 2.05
C VAL A 142 -14.51 -4.13 0.77
N PHE A 143 -13.89 -4.27 -0.40
CA PHE A 143 -14.57 -4.19 -1.69
C PHE A 143 -15.56 -5.32 -1.92
N VAL A 144 -15.25 -6.52 -1.43
CA VAL A 144 -16.14 -7.70 -1.57
C VAL A 144 -17.13 -7.85 -0.43
N GLY A 145 -17.07 -6.98 0.59
CA GLY A 145 -18.05 -6.95 1.68
C GLY A 145 -18.14 -8.25 2.48
N GLY A 146 -16.99 -8.92 2.70
CA GLY A 146 -16.93 -10.19 3.44
C GLY A 146 -17.28 -11.44 2.60
N ASN A 147 -17.52 -11.33 1.29
CA ASN A 147 -17.71 -12.49 0.42
C ASN A 147 -16.40 -13.23 0.22
N GLN A 148 -16.21 -14.35 0.92
CA GLN A 148 -14.96 -15.11 0.94
C GLN A 148 -14.63 -15.72 -0.44
N ALA A 149 -15.62 -16.31 -1.14
CA ALA A 149 -15.39 -16.88 -2.47
C ALA A 149 -14.92 -15.83 -3.47
N LYS A 150 -15.50 -14.62 -3.40
CA LYS A 150 -15.10 -13.51 -4.27
C LYS A 150 -13.73 -12.94 -3.88
N TYR A 151 -13.40 -12.95 -2.60
CA TYR A 151 -12.07 -12.58 -2.11
C TYR A 151 -11.00 -13.52 -2.67
N GLU A 152 -11.21 -14.84 -2.54
CA GLU A 152 -10.28 -15.85 -3.05
C GLU A 152 -10.09 -15.77 -4.57
N GLU A 153 -11.21 -15.62 -5.32
CA GLU A 153 -11.15 -15.42 -6.77
C GLU A 153 -10.31 -14.21 -7.17
N LEU A 154 -10.42 -13.10 -6.44
CA LEU A 154 -9.79 -11.83 -6.81
C LEU A 154 -8.42 -11.61 -6.17
N THR A 155 -8.03 -12.40 -5.19
CA THR A 155 -6.73 -12.32 -4.49
C THR A 155 -5.54 -12.20 -5.45
N PRO A 156 -5.34 -13.10 -6.45
CA PRO A 156 -4.17 -13.02 -7.31
C PRO A 156 -4.13 -11.74 -8.16
N PHE A 157 -5.27 -11.21 -8.53
CA PHE A 157 -5.36 -9.96 -9.30
C PHE A 157 -5.09 -8.71 -8.43
N ALA A 158 -5.56 -8.72 -7.18
CA ALA A 158 -5.30 -7.63 -6.24
C ALA A 158 -3.83 -7.56 -5.84
N MET A 159 -3.19 -8.69 -5.62
CA MET A 159 -1.74 -8.78 -5.38
C MET A 159 -0.96 -8.19 -6.56
N LYS A 160 -1.27 -8.58 -7.78
CA LYS A 160 -0.61 -8.07 -8.99
C LYS A 160 -0.80 -6.56 -9.17
N LEU A 161 -1.97 -6.03 -8.85
CA LEU A 161 -2.18 -4.59 -8.89
C LEU A 161 -1.35 -3.84 -7.83
N GLY A 162 -1.27 -4.37 -6.61
CA GLY A 162 -0.42 -3.84 -5.55
C GLY A 162 1.06 -3.87 -5.95
N SER A 163 1.53 -5.01 -6.44
CA SER A 163 2.89 -5.20 -6.98
C SER A 163 3.22 -4.18 -8.06
N ALA A 164 2.33 -3.97 -9.05
CA ALA A 164 2.53 -2.99 -10.11
C ALA A 164 2.73 -1.57 -9.55
N PHE A 165 1.90 -1.16 -8.59
CA PHE A 165 2.00 0.17 -7.98
C PHE A 165 3.33 0.35 -7.24
N GLN A 166 3.75 -0.65 -6.48
CA GLN A 166 5.01 -0.58 -5.73
C GLN A 166 6.23 -0.56 -6.65
N LYS A 167 6.25 -1.42 -7.66
CA LYS A 167 7.34 -1.43 -8.66
C LYS A 167 7.45 -0.10 -9.40
N ILE A 168 6.32 0.56 -9.68
CA ILE A 168 6.32 1.92 -10.26
C ILE A 168 6.89 2.94 -9.28
N ASN A 169 6.57 2.86 -7.99
CA ASN A 169 7.17 3.74 -7.00
C ASN A 169 8.70 3.56 -6.99
N PHE A 170 9.18 2.33 -6.94
CA PHE A 170 10.62 2.05 -7.00
C PHE A 170 11.26 2.61 -8.28
N LEU A 171 10.66 2.36 -9.45
CA LEU A 171 11.22 2.80 -10.71
C LEU A 171 11.22 4.33 -10.87
N ARG A 172 10.21 5.02 -10.30
CA ARG A 172 10.15 6.49 -10.23
C ARG A 172 11.27 7.05 -9.37
N ASP A 173 11.55 6.39 -8.24
CA ASP A 173 12.41 6.92 -7.19
C ASP A 173 13.88 6.41 -7.31
N VAL A 174 14.15 5.49 -8.27
CA VAL A 174 15.49 4.90 -8.52
C VAL A 174 16.61 5.95 -8.51
N SER A 175 16.44 7.07 -9.21
CA SER A 175 17.47 8.10 -9.30
C SER A 175 17.67 8.86 -7.97
N ALA A 176 16.59 9.13 -7.25
CA ALA A 176 16.63 9.81 -5.97
C ALA A 176 17.18 8.90 -4.87
N ASP A 177 16.74 7.66 -4.82
CA ASP A 177 17.15 6.68 -3.82
C ASP A 177 18.61 6.28 -3.98
N PHE A 178 19.09 6.10 -5.22
CA PHE A 178 20.50 5.81 -5.48
C PHE A 178 21.41 6.98 -5.08
N ASN A 179 21.08 8.20 -5.48
CA ASN A 179 21.94 9.37 -5.24
C ASN A 179 21.91 9.85 -3.77
N THR A 180 20.80 9.61 -3.04
CA THR A 180 20.60 10.19 -1.70
C THR A 180 20.74 9.14 -0.60
N LEU A 181 20.29 7.91 -0.82
CA LEU A 181 20.18 6.88 0.20
C LEU A 181 21.09 5.67 -0.04
N GLY A 182 21.68 5.52 -1.25
CA GLY A 182 22.48 4.36 -1.63
C GLY A 182 21.66 3.04 -1.66
N ARG A 183 20.33 3.12 -1.68
CA ARG A 183 19.42 1.96 -1.68
C ARG A 183 19.17 1.45 -3.10
N THR A 184 19.15 0.14 -3.25
CA THR A 184 18.81 -0.55 -4.49
C THR A 184 17.69 -1.55 -4.21
N TYR A 185 16.48 -1.26 -4.69
CA TYR A 185 15.33 -2.15 -4.53
C TYR A 185 15.31 -3.28 -5.56
N PHE A 186 15.76 -3.03 -6.81
CA PHE A 186 15.73 -4.06 -7.84
C PHE A 186 16.91 -5.02 -7.68
N PRO A 187 16.66 -6.32 -7.37
CA PRO A 187 17.73 -7.32 -7.25
C PRO A 187 18.40 -7.53 -8.61
N ASN A 188 19.70 -7.78 -8.59
CA ASN A 188 20.52 -8.04 -9.78
C ASN A 188 20.60 -6.88 -10.79
N VAL A 189 20.17 -5.67 -10.40
CA VAL A 189 20.35 -4.47 -11.19
C VAL A 189 21.48 -3.66 -10.58
N ASP A 190 22.59 -3.57 -11.31
CA ASP A 190 23.66 -2.66 -10.99
C ASP A 190 23.24 -1.24 -11.44
N LEU A 191 22.89 -0.39 -10.49
CA LEU A 191 22.47 0.98 -10.81
C LEU A 191 23.61 1.84 -11.37
N THR A 192 24.89 1.41 -11.21
CA THR A 192 26.01 2.06 -11.88
C THR A 192 26.10 1.70 -13.36
N ALA A 193 25.41 0.63 -13.76
CA ALA A 193 25.29 0.11 -15.12
C ALA A 193 23.81 -0.06 -15.54
N PHE A 194 22.92 0.81 -15.01
CA PHE A 194 21.49 0.76 -15.31
C PHE A 194 21.26 1.21 -16.77
N ASP A 195 21.17 0.23 -17.65
CA ASP A 195 20.98 0.42 -19.07
C ASP A 195 19.52 0.24 -19.51
N ASP A 196 19.26 0.51 -20.77
CA ASP A 196 17.93 0.39 -21.37
C ASP A 196 17.41 -1.06 -21.39
N ASP A 197 18.28 -2.08 -21.39
CA ASP A 197 17.87 -3.48 -21.39
C ASP A 197 17.41 -3.90 -19.99
N ALA A 198 18.13 -3.52 -18.94
CA ALA A 198 17.72 -3.75 -17.56
C ALA A 198 16.40 -3.03 -17.24
N LYS A 199 16.27 -1.76 -17.66
CA LYS A 199 15.02 -1.00 -17.55
C LYS A 199 13.86 -1.69 -18.27
N ARG A 200 14.06 -2.15 -19.50
CA ARG A 200 13.04 -2.82 -20.29
C ARG A 200 12.54 -4.11 -19.65
N ALA A 201 13.45 -4.91 -19.07
CA ALA A 201 13.06 -6.13 -18.35
C ALA A 201 12.13 -5.84 -17.17
N ILE A 202 12.42 -4.79 -16.39
CA ILE A 202 11.55 -4.33 -15.29
C ILE A 202 10.20 -3.84 -15.82
N GLU A 203 10.20 -3.07 -16.89
CA GLU A 203 8.98 -2.56 -17.52
C GLU A 203 8.07 -3.68 -18.06
N GLU A 204 8.64 -4.73 -18.63
CA GLU A 204 7.89 -5.91 -19.09
C GLU A 204 7.21 -6.65 -17.92
N ASP A 205 7.91 -6.83 -16.81
CA ASP A 205 7.34 -7.43 -15.60
C ASP A 205 6.19 -6.58 -15.01
N ILE A 206 6.38 -5.27 -14.93
CA ILE A 206 5.34 -4.33 -14.51
C ILE A 206 4.13 -4.37 -15.45
N ALA A 207 4.35 -4.46 -16.75
CA ALA A 207 3.26 -4.53 -17.74
C ALA A 207 2.42 -5.81 -17.59
N VAL A 208 3.03 -6.92 -17.19
CA VAL A 208 2.30 -8.15 -16.85
C VAL A 208 1.41 -7.93 -15.63
N ASP A 209 1.96 -7.35 -14.57
CA ASP A 209 1.23 -7.06 -13.35
C ASP A 209 0.05 -6.10 -13.60
N PHE A 210 0.23 -5.06 -14.41
CA PHE A 210 -0.87 -4.16 -14.80
C PHE A 210 -1.98 -4.86 -15.59
N ARG A 211 -1.64 -5.76 -16.52
CA ARG A 211 -2.64 -6.53 -17.27
C ARG A 211 -3.50 -7.38 -16.36
N MET A 212 -2.86 -8.13 -15.46
CA MET A 212 -3.58 -8.94 -14.47
C MET A 212 -4.41 -8.07 -13.54
N GLY A 213 -3.85 -6.97 -13.02
CA GLY A 213 -4.58 -6.01 -12.20
C GLY A 213 -5.84 -5.47 -12.89
N TYR A 214 -5.75 -5.15 -14.17
CA TYR A 214 -6.91 -4.69 -14.97
C TYR A 214 -8.01 -5.75 -15.08
N GLU A 215 -7.64 -7.00 -15.33
CA GLU A 215 -8.61 -8.11 -15.34
C GLU A 215 -9.35 -8.23 -14.01
N GLY A 216 -8.64 -8.09 -12.90
CA GLY A 216 -9.24 -8.06 -11.56
C GLY A 216 -10.22 -6.90 -11.39
N ILE A 217 -9.86 -5.70 -11.84
CA ILE A 217 -10.72 -4.52 -11.78
C ILE A 217 -12.06 -4.77 -12.49
N LEU A 218 -12.05 -5.39 -13.66
CA LEU A 218 -13.29 -5.71 -14.40
C LEU A 218 -14.22 -6.65 -13.64
N ARG A 219 -13.67 -7.46 -12.74
CA ARG A 219 -14.40 -8.44 -11.92
C ARG A 219 -14.82 -7.91 -10.56
N LEU A 220 -14.31 -6.73 -10.13
CA LEU A 220 -14.69 -6.10 -8.86
C LEU A 220 -16.19 -5.78 -8.81
N PRO A 221 -16.80 -5.77 -7.62
CA PRO A 221 -18.15 -5.25 -7.43
C PRO A 221 -18.28 -3.81 -7.96
N LYS A 222 -19.43 -3.46 -8.52
CA LYS A 222 -19.68 -2.16 -9.16
C LYS A 222 -19.33 -0.96 -8.25
N GLY A 223 -19.56 -1.10 -6.94
CA GLY A 223 -19.28 -0.03 -5.96
C GLY A 223 -17.80 0.29 -5.77
N ALA A 224 -16.90 -0.66 -6.07
CA ALA A 224 -15.44 -0.49 -5.94
C ALA A 224 -14.76 -0.22 -7.29
N ARG A 225 -15.28 -0.83 -8.35
CA ARG A 225 -14.63 -0.88 -9.68
C ARG A 225 -14.15 0.47 -10.20
N PHE A 226 -15.01 1.47 -10.16
CA PHE A 226 -14.67 2.78 -10.73
C PHE A 226 -13.58 3.48 -9.94
N GLY A 227 -13.60 3.42 -8.60
CA GLY A 227 -12.57 4.02 -7.77
C GLY A 227 -11.20 3.36 -7.94
N VAL A 228 -11.16 2.03 -8.01
CA VAL A 228 -9.92 1.29 -8.27
C VAL A 228 -9.40 1.56 -9.68
N TYR A 229 -10.30 1.67 -10.66
CA TYR A 229 -9.93 2.02 -12.03
C TYR A 229 -9.29 3.42 -12.15
N ILE A 230 -9.77 4.42 -11.38
CA ILE A 230 -9.14 5.75 -11.33
C ILE A 230 -7.69 5.64 -10.83
N ALA A 231 -7.45 4.90 -9.73
CA ALA A 231 -6.10 4.71 -9.22
C ALA A 231 -5.21 3.96 -10.23
N TYR A 232 -5.74 2.91 -10.86
CA TYR A 232 -5.08 2.18 -11.94
C TYR A 232 -4.65 3.13 -13.09
N MET A 233 -5.56 3.96 -13.58
CA MET A 233 -5.28 4.89 -14.70
C MET A 233 -4.21 5.90 -14.34
N TYR A 234 -4.18 6.39 -13.10
CA TYR A 234 -3.14 7.30 -12.63
C TYR A 234 -1.76 6.63 -12.68
N TYR A 235 -1.63 5.43 -12.09
CA TYR A 235 -0.37 4.70 -12.08
C TYR A 235 0.03 4.21 -13.48
N TYR A 236 -0.92 3.82 -14.30
CA TYR A 236 -0.65 3.43 -15.69
C TYR A 236 -0.16 4.62 -16.53
N ALA A 237 -0.72 5.82 -16.34
CA ALA A 237 -0.22 7.03 -16.98
C ALA A 237 1.21 7.38 -16.51
N LEU A 238 1.50 7.20 -15.22
CA LEU A 238 2.86 7.36 -14.68
C LEU A 238 3.82 6.33 -15.30
N PHE A 239 3.41 5.07 -15.39
CA PHE A 239 4.17 4.02 -16.06
C PHE A 239 4.49 4.38 -17.51
N GLN A 240 3.50 4.82 -18.28
CA GLN A 240 3.70 5.27 -19.67
C GLN A 240 4.69 6.44 -19.77
N LYS A 241 4.70 7.34 -18.79
CA LYS A 241 5.67 8.44 -18.74
C LYS A 241 7.08 7.92 -18.46
N ILE A 242 7.24 7.01 -17.51
CA ILE A 242 8.54 6.40 -17.15
C ILE A 242 9.11 5.63 -18.35
N MET A 243 8.30 4.85 -19.07
CA MET A 243 8.75 4.12 -20.27
C MET A 243 9.32 5.03 -21.37
N ARG A 244 8.84 6.28 -21.46
CA ARG A 244 9.33 7.27 -22.44
C ARG A 244 10.57 8.03 -21.98
N THR A 245 10.94 7.91 -20.72
CA THR A 245 12.13 8.57 -20.16
C THR A 245 13.32 7.64 -20.36
N PRO A 246 14.49 8.11 -20.88
CA PRO A 246 15.70 7.30 -20.95
C PRO A 246 16.12 6.74 -19.59
N SER A 247 16.94 5.68 -19.57
CA SER A 247 17.49 5.08 -18.34
C SER A 247 18.55 5.96 -17.65
N THR A 248 19.11 6.94 -18.38
CA THR A 248 20.15 7.90 -17.96
C THR A 248 19.63 9.32 -17.93
#